data_65384c036f23c9542535d09a3bd10ea3
#
_entry.id   65384c036f23c9542535d09a3bd10ea3
#
_cell.length_a   1.000
_cell.length_b   1.000
_cell.length_c   1.000
_cell.angle_alpha   90.00
_cell.angle_beta   90.00
_cell.angle_gamma   90.00
#
_symmetry.space_group_name_H-M   'P 1'
#
loop_
_entity.id
_entity.type
_entity.pdbx_description
1 polymer ?
#
loop_
_entity_poly.entity_id
_entity_poly.type
_entity_poly.pdbx_seq_one_letter_code
_entity_poly.pdbx_strand_id
1 'polypeptide(L)'
;MKKLIIAIIALGFVAGCDDDPDPIKTDSPIEITIQHLWKSAALELNTWYTTTKGDSFKPTTLNYHINHINLIDTDGEATPVADWELVNFEKSGDKSFTVSDVGDKTFTKIRFTIGVEDSTVNAKGELNDDFVDPMYWGMAMGYINVKLEGMTMKDSVEGNAYYHIGGYAGANQTARNIELDLPTNLKGLIGQNTATIKMDVDQFFHSPNPISIATTNDVQTTGPTAVMISENFDSMFEVE
;
A
#
# COMPACT_ATOMS: atom_id res chain seq x y z
N MET A 1 76.38 -58.43 17.33
CA MET A 1 76.05 -57.28 16.49
C MET A 1 74.57 -57.03 16.65
N LYS A 2 74.20 -56.10 17.50
CA LYS A 2 72.79 -55.74 17.79
C LYS A 2 72.45 -54.47 16.96
N LYS A 3 71.53 -54.54 16.02
CA LYS A 3 71.10 -53.38 15.26
C LYS A 3 70.04 -52.65 16.07
N LEU A 4 70.28 -51.39 16.36
CA LEU A 4 69.37 -50.48 17.01
C LEU A 4 68.49 -49.85 15.93
N ILE A 5 67.18 -50.01 16.04
CA ILE A 5 66.21 -49.37 15.15
C ILE A 5 65.67 -48.14 15.89
N ILE A 6 65.95 -46.97 15.35
CA ILE A 6 65.39 -45.70 15.84
C ILE A 6 64.07 -45.47 15.11
N ALA A 7 62.98 -45.46 15.87
CA ALA A 7 61.67 -45.07 15.36
C ALA A 7 61.54 -43.54 15.47
N ILE A 8 61.39 -42.87 14.37
CA ILE A 8 61.05 -41.41 14.30
C ILE A 8 59.55 -41.29 14.38
N ILE A 9 59.06 -40.70 15.50
CA ILE A 9 57.66 -40.34 15.63
C ILE A 9 57.47 -38.94 14.99
N ALA A 10 56.80 -38.89 13.86
CA ALA A 10 56.36 -37.66 13.23
C ALA A 10 55.11 -37.13 13.99
N LEU A 11 55.28 -36.03 14.70
CA LEU A 11 54.14 -35.27 15.28
C LEU A 11 53.46 -34.50 14.12
N GLY A 12 52.30 -34.97 13.68
CA GLY A 12 51.44 -34.23 12.74
C GLY A 12 50.79 -33.08 13.50
N PHE A 13 51.10 -31.85 13.14
CA PHE A 13 50.30 -30.69 13.49
C PHE A 13 49.02 -30.75 12.70
N VAL A 14 47.88 -31.00 13.34
CA VAL A 14 46.57 -30.76 12.79
C VAL A 14 46.31 -29.26 12.94
N ALA A 15 46.42 -28.50 11.85
CA ALA A 15 45.89 -27.15 11.77
C ALA A 15 44.38 -27.28 11.82
N GLY A 16 43.76 -27.02 12.95
CA GLY A 16 42.31 -26.83 13.04
C GLY A 16 41.98 -25.55 12.27
N CYS A 17 41.19 -25.69 11.19
CA CYS A 17 40.45 -24.56 10.70
C CYS A 17 39.42 -24.21 11.78
N ASP A 18 39.57 -23.09 12.46
CA ASP A 18 38.49 -22.45 13.15
C ASP A 18 37.56 -21.90 12.08
N ASP A 19 36.56 -22.71 11.68
CA ASP A 19 35.36 -22.18 11.06
C ASP A 19 34.61 -21.42 12.17
N ASP A 20 34.95 -20.13 12.32
CA ASP A 20 34.07 -19.21 13.05
C ASP A 20 32.69 -19.34 12.40
N PRO A 21 31.65 -19.74 13.15
CA PRO A 21 30.32 -19.76 12.59
C PRO A 21 29.98 -18.33 12.12
N ASP A 22 29.65 -18.19 10.84
CA ASP A 22 29.14 -16.93 10.32
C ASP A 22 28.12 -16.38 11.32
N PRO A 23 28.21 -15.09 11.69
CA PRO A 23 27.25 -14.51 12.62
C PRO A 23 25.84 -14.74 12.04
N ILE A 24 25.00 -15.40 12.83
CA ILE A 24 23.61 -15.61 12.49
C ILE A 24 23.01 -14.23 12.30
N LYS A 25 22.88 -13.78 11.07
CA LYS A 25 22.12 -12.60 10.71
C LYS A 25 20.67 -12.94 11.01
N THR A 26 20.17 -12.52 12.15
CA THR A 26 18.75 -12.58 12.46
C THR A 26 18.07 -11.46 11.68
N ASP A 27 17.77 -11.74 10.43
CA ASP A 27 16.97 -10.87 9.59
C ASP A 27 15.55 -10.90 10.15
N SER A 28 15.03 -9.74 10.53
CA SER A 28 13.68 -9.60 11.05
C SER A 28 12.82 -9.02 9.93
N PRO A 29 11.80 -9.74 9.45
CA PRO A 29 10.92 -9.20 8.42
C PRO A 29 10.24 -7.91 8.90
N ILE A 30 10.04 -6.98 7.97
CA ILE A 30 9.28 -5.76 8.21
C ILE A 30 7.85 -5.99 7.73
N GLU A 31 6.89 -5.73 8.60
CA GLU A 31 5.47 -5.81 8.29
C GLU A 31 4.87 -4.40 8.18
N ILE A 32 4.12 -4.18 7.11
CA ILE A 32 3.40 -2.94 6.84
C ILE A 32 1.93 -3.29 6.71
N THR A 33 1.09 -2.71 7.55
CA THR A 33 -0.36 -2.92 7.52
C THR A 33 -1.06 -1.65 7.08
N ILE A 34 -1.99 -1.76 6.12
CA ILE A 34 -2.93 -0.70 5.79
C ILE A 34 -4.21 -0.96 6.56
N GLN A 35 -4.51 -0.07 7.51
CA GLN A 35 -5.72 -0.08 8.31
C GLN A 35 -6.73 0.91 7.75
N HIS A 36 -7.96 0.47 7.53
CA HIS A 36 -9.02 1.31 6.99
C HIS A 36 -9.86 1.91 8.11
N LEU A 37 -10.01 3.22 8.06
CA LEU A 37 -10.72 3.99 9.08
C LEU A 37 -11.82 4.86 8.44
N TRP A 38 -12.80 5.22 9.26
CA TRP A 38 -13.65 6.37 9.07
C TRP A 38 -13.35 7.33 10.22
N LYS A 39 -12.62 8.41 9.93
CA LYS A 39 -12.03 9.29 10.97
C LYS A 39 -11.10 8.47 11.88
N SER A 40 -11.42 8.30 13.13
CA SER A 40 -10.61 7.53 14.09
C SER A 40 -11.12 6.13 14.40
N ALA A 41 -12.26 5.72 13.83
CA ALA A 41 -12.86 4.41 14.07
C ALA A 41 -12.54 3.44 12.90
N ALA A 42 -12.44 2.15 13.18
CA ALA A 42 -12.32 1.15 12.12
C ALA A 42 -13.49 1.28 11.13
N LEU A 43 -13.18 1.20 9.83
CA LEU A 43 -14.19 1.23 8.79
C LEU A 43 -15.05 -0.04 8.84
N GLU A 44 -16.36 0.14 8.84
CA GLU A 44 -17.33 -0.94 8.70
C GLU A 44 -18.23 -0.66 7.49
N LEU A 45 -18.28 -1.59 6.53
CA LEU A 45 -19.22 -1.50 5.43
C LEU A 45 -20.66 -1.65 5.94
N ASN A 46 -21.60 -1.05 5.22
CA ASN A 46 -23.02 -1.06 5.55
C ASN A 46 -23.39 -0.33 6.87
N THR A 47 -22.47 0.48 7.40
CA THR A 47 -22.68 1.34 8.57
C THR A 47 -22.83 2.78 8.13
N TRP A 48 -23.80 3.52 8.72
CA TRP A 48 -24.00 4.94 8.46
C TRP A 48 -22.96 5.79 9.18
N TYR A 49 -22.33 6.65 8.40
CA TYR A 49 -21.38 7.66 8.88
C TYR A 49 -21.87 9.06 8.52
N THR A 50 -21.29 10.05 9.18
CA THR A 50 -21.44 11.46 8.82
C THR A 50 -20.08 11.96 8.33
N THR A 51 -20.04 12.46 7.10
CA THR A 51 -18.84 13.10 6.55
C THR A 51 -18.50 14.38 7.33
N THR A 52 -17.27 14.85 7.20
CA THR A 52 -16.87 16.12 7.81
C THR A 52 -17.72 17.30 7.31
N LYS A 53 -18.32 17.20 6.12
CA LYS A 53 -19.26 18.18 5.59
C LYS A 53 -20.70 18.06 6.11
N GLY A 54 -21.01 17.00 6.84
CA GLY A 54 -22.33 16.74 7.40
C GLY A 54 -23.24 15.90 6.50
N ASP A 55 -22.77 15.44 5.33
CA ASP A 55 -23.51 14.49 4.50
C ASP A 55 -23.55 13.12 5.18
N SER A 56 -24.67 12.39 5.05
CA SER A 56 -24.76 10.99 5.49
C SER A 56 -24.26 10.07 4.39
N PHE A 57 -23.39 9.13 4.75
CA PHE A 57 -22.86 8.13 3.83
C PHE A 57 -22.78 6.75 4.49
N LYS A 58 -23.17 5.72 3.74
CA LYS A 58 -23.08 4.33 4.15
C LYS A 58 -22.27 3.57 3.10
N PRO A 59 -20.96 3.40 3.26
CA PRO A 59 -20.13 2.68 2.31
C PRO A 59 -20.58 1.22 2.17
N THR A 60 -20.68 0.73 0.95
CA THR A 60 -20.99 -0.66 0.62
C THR A 60 -19.85 -1.36 -0.10
N THR A 61 -18.98 -0.59 -0.75
CA THR A 61 -17.83 -1.08 -1.50
C THR A 61 -16.67 -0.11 -1.34
N LEU A 62 -15.49 -0.64 -1.05
CA LEU A 62 -14.22 0.07 -1.14
C LEU A 62 -13.19 -0.84 -1.80
N ASN A 63 -12.83 -0.52 -3.05
CA ASN A 63 -11.76 -1.19 -3.78
C ASN A 63 -10.79 -0.15 -4.32
N TYR A 64 -9.50 -0.45 -4.31
CA TYR A 64 -8.51 0.45 -4.91
C TYR A 64 -7.26 -0.32 -5.32
N HIS A 65 -6.59 0.19 -6.34
CA HIS A 65 -5.26 -0.27 -6.71
C HIS A 65 -4.22 0.45 -5.86
N ILE A 66 -3.25 -0.31 -5.35
CA ILE A 66 -2.03 0.21 -4.73
C ILE A 66 -0.84 -0.49 -5.37
N ASN A 67 0.19 0.27 -5.71
CA ASN A 67 1.36 -0.29 -6.34
C ASN A 67 2.64 0.44 -5.96
N HIS A 68 3.79 -0.11 -6.41
CA HIS A 68 5.11 0.46 -6.15
C HIS A 68 5.33 0.78 -4.67
N ILE A 69 4.89 -0.14 -3.77
CA ILE A 69 5.11 0.05 -2.34
C ILE A 69 6.59 -0.15 -2.06
N ASN A 70 7.25 0.89 -1.59
CA ASN A 70 8.68 0.92 -1.32
C ASN A 70 8.96 1.49 0.07
N LEU A 71 9.92 0.91 0.77
CA LEU A 71 10.57 1.52 1.92
C LEU A 71 11.77 2.34 1.44
N ILE A 72 11.93 3.55 1.96
CA ILE A 72 13.03 4.45 1.61
C ILE A 72 13.98 4.54 2.80
N ASP A 73 15.23 4.21 2.58
CA ASP A 73 16.24 4.22 3.61
C ASP A 73 16.84 5.62 3.86
N THR A 74 17.77 5.72 4.80
CA THR A 74 18.45 6.98 5.16
C THR A 74 19.27 7.58 4.03
N ASP A 75 19.67 6.79 3.04
CA ASP A 75 20.45 7.24 1.88
C ASP A 75 19.53 7.61 0.70
N GLY A 76 18.21 7.42 0.85
CA GLY A 76 17.20 7.71 -0.16
C GLY A 76 16.99 6.55 -1.14
N GLU A 77 17.60 5.39 -0.90
CA GLU A 77 17.44 4.21 -1.74
C GLU A 77 16.12 3.48 -1.45
N ALA A 78 15.46 3.04 -2.51
CA ALA A 78 14.19 2.33 -2.43
C ALA A 78 14.40 0.82 -2.29
N THR A 79 13.69 0.21 -1.35
CA THR A 79 13.56 -1.25 -1.22
C THR A 79 12.11 -1.63 -1.51
N PRO A 80 11.85 -2.41 -2.59
CA PRO A 80 10.49 -2.83 -2.93
C PRO A 80 9.88 -3.73 -1.85
N VAL A 81 8.62 -3.47 -1.51
CA VAL A 81 7.81 -4.27 -0.58
C VAL A 81 6.78 -5.10 -1.35
N ALA A 82 6.02 -4.43 -2.19
CA ALA A 82 5.03 -5.04 -3.07
C ALA A 82 4.86 -4.21 -4.34
N ASP A 83 4.49 -4.89 -5.40
CA ASP A 83 4.08 -4.28 -6.65
C ASP A 83 2.55 -4.39 -6.77
N TRP A 84 1.99 -4.26 -7.90
CA TRP A 84 0.56 -4.24 -8.20
C TRP A 84 -0.35 -5.08 -7.28
N GLU A 85 -1.15 -4.41 -6.44
CA GLU A 85 -2.15 -5.05 -5.58
C GLU A 85 -3.52 -4.40 -5.77
N LEU A 86 -4.55 -5.22 -5.87
CA LEU A 86 -5.94 -4.78 -5.75
C LEU A 86 -6.41 -5.04 -4.33
N VAL A 87 -6.67 -3.98 -3.58
CA VAL A 87 -7.31 -4.07 -2.29
C VAL A 87 -8.82 -4.09 -2.49
N ASN A 88 -9.45 -5.19 -2.11
CA ASN A 88 -10.91 -5.35 -2.03
C ASN A 88 -11.28 -5.46 -0.55
N PHE A 89 -11.72 -4.35 0.04
CA PHE A 89 -11.94 -4.28 1.48
C PHE A 89 -13.04 -5.24 1.98
N GLU A 90 -14.06 -5.50 1.18
CA GLU A 90 -15.11 -6.46 1.52
C GLU A 90 -14.55 -7.89 1.72
N LYS A 91 -13.53 -8.27 0.94
CA LYS A 91 -12.95 -9.61 0.96
C LYS A 91 -11.76 -9.75 1.91
N SER A 92 -10.92 -8.72 1.97
CA SER A 92 -9.64 -8.79 2.69
C SER A 92 -9.63 -8.03 4.02
N GLY A 93 -10.55 -7.07 4.23
CA GLY A 93 -10.42 -6.13 5.33
C GLY A 93 -9.12 -5.31 5.21
N ASP A 94 -8.44 -5.12 6.32
CA ASP A 94 -7.11 -4.52 6.36
C ASP A 94 -6.09 -5.38 5.60
N LYS A 95 -5.09 -4.74 4.99
CA LYS A 95 -4.11 -5.40 4.12
C LYS A 95 -2.72 -5.31 4.74
N SER A 96 -2.01 -6.44 4.80
CA SER A 96 -0.63 -6.48 5.27
C SER A 96 0.33 -6.92 4.18
N PHE A 97 1.55 -6.37 4.23
CA PHE A 97 2.68 -6.68 3.37
C PHE A 97 3.89 -6.99 4.24
N THR A 98 4.69 -7.97 3.83
CA THR A 98 5.91 -8.34 4.53
C THR A 98 7.09 -8.31 3.58
N VAL A 99 8.17 -7.67 4.00
CA VAL A 99 9.44 -7.70 3.28
C VAL A 99 10.53 -8.30 4.16
N SER A 100 11.31 -9.23 3.60
CA SER A 100 12.42 -9.90 4.26
C SER A 100 13.73 -9.60 3.54
N ASP A 101 14.84 -10.06 4.11
CA ASP A 101 16.19 -9.96 3.52
C ASP A 101 16.63 -8.51 3.22
N VAL A 102 16.19 -7.56 4.04
CA VAL A 102 16.50 -6.13 3.88
C VAL A 102 17.86 -5.73 4.50
N GLY A 103 18.55 -6.66 5.16
CA GLY A 103 19.86 -6.44 5.76
C GLY A 103 19.84 -5.49 6.95
N ASP A 104 20.90 -4.71 7.12
CA ASP A 104 21.06 -3.73 8.20
C ASP A 104 20.51 -2.34 7.88
N LYS A 105 19.65 -2.25 6.86
CA LYS A 105 19.06 -0.98 6.45
C LYS A 105 18.16 -0.37 7.53
N THR A 106 18.15 0.96 7.54
CA THR A 106 17.25 1.77 8.36
C THR A 106 16.36 2.59 7.43
N PHE A 107 15.05 2.40 7.53
CA PHE A 107 14.07 3.06 6.69
C PHE A 107 13.42 4.22 7.44
N THR A 108 13.25 5.33 6.74
CA THR A 108 12.70 6.58 7.28
C THR A 108 11.38 6.98 6.67
N LYS A 109 11.06 6.41 5.48
CA LYS A 109 9.85 6.72 4.75
C LYS A 109 9.26 5.48 4.09
N ILE A 110 7.96 5.58 3.78
CA ILE A 110 7.26 4.67 2.89
C ILE A 110 6.69 5.47 1.72
N ARG A 111 6.80 4.91 0.51
CA ARG A 111 6.25 5.49 -0.73
C ARG A 111 5.42 4.45 -1.46
N PHE A 112 4.28 4.86 -1.99
CA PHE A 112 3.42 4.02 -2.81
C PHE A 112 2.57 4.87 -3.76
N THR A 113 1.97 4.21 -4.76
CA THR A 113 1.02 4.84 -5.68
C THR A 113 -0.38 4.29 -5.42
N ILE A 114 -1.36 5.18 -5.22
CA ILE A 114 -2.77 4.82 -5.30
C ILE A 114 -3.23 4.96 -6.73
N GLY A 115 -3.68 3.84 -7.31
CA GLY A 115 -4.12 3.76 -8.70
C GLY A 115 -3.05 3.21 -9.64
N VAL A 116 -3.35 3.19 -10.93
CA VAL A 116 -2.51 2.68 -12.02
C VAL A 116 -2.00 3.84 -12.85
N GLU A 117 -0.73 4.21 -12.68
CA GLU A 117 -0.14 5.36 -13.36
C GLU A 117 0.42 5.03 -14.75
N ASP A 118 0.85 3.79 -15.00
CA ASP A 118 1.46 3.40 -16.27
C ASP A 118 0.42 3.40 -17.41
N SER A 119 0.68 4.27 -18.39
CA SER A 119 -0.20 4.44 -19.53
C SER A 119 -0.26 3.20 -20.43
N THR A 120 0.80 2.40 -20.50
CA THR A 120 0.85 1.16 -21.29
C THR A 120 0.01 0.09 -20.65
N VAL A 121 0.13 -0.08 -19.32
CA VAL A 121 -0.67 -1.00 -18.52
C VAL A 121 -2.16 -0.63 -18.63
N ASN A 122 -2.50 0.65 -18.47
CA ASN A 122 -3.87 1.14 -18.62
C ASN A 122 -4.44 0.86 -20.01
N ALA A 123 -3.66 1.13 -21.06
CA ALA A 123 -4.12 0.96 -22.44
C ALA A 123 -4.33 -0.51 -22.81
N LYS A 124 -3.60 -1.43 -22.20
CA LYS A 124 -3.67 -2.87 -22.50
C LYS A 124 -4.60 -3.66 -21.58
N GLY A 125 -4.83 -3.17 -20.35
CA GLY A 125 -5.60 -3.90 -19.35
C GLY A 125 -4.88 -5.14 -18.81
N GLU A 126 -3.54 -5.11 -18.71
CA GLU A 126 -2.70 -6.29 -18.46
C GLU A 126 -2.35 -6.52 -16.97
N LEU A 127 -3.07 -5.91 -16.00
CA LEU A 127 -2.66 -6.05 -14.59
C LEU A 127 -2.83 -7.44 -14.00
N ASN A 128 -3.67 -8.31 -14.57
CA ASN A 128 -3.78 -9.71 -14.13
C ASN A 128 -4.67 -10.55 -15.05
N ASP A 129 -4.34 -11.84 -15.19
CA ASP A 129 -5.12 -12.83 -15.95
C ASP A 129 -6.47 -13.18 -15.28
N ASP A 130 -6.68 -12.82 -14.01
CA ASP A 130 -7.94 -12.99 -13.29
C ASP A 130 -8.94 -11.84 -13.53
N PHE A 131 -8.66 -10.99 -14.51
CA PHE A 131 -9.40 -9.77 -14.80
C PHE A 131 -10.71 -9.96 -15.56
N VAL A 132 -11.65 -10.55 -14.92
CA VAL A 132 -13.07 -10.18 -15.12
C VAL A 132 -13.42 -9.14 -14.04
N ASP A 133 -12.54 -8.15 -13.83
CA ASP A 133 -12.66 -7.24 -12.70
C ASP A 133 -13.45 -6.00 -13.08
N PRO A 134 -14.45 -5.60 -12.26
CA PRO A 134 -15.19 -4.37 -12.40
C PRO A 134 -14.34 -3.09 -12.19
N MET A 135 -13.00 -3.21 -12.08
CA MET A 135 -12.05 -2.09 -11.92
C MET A 135 -11.38 -1.66 -13.24
N TYR A 136 -11.82 -2.17 -14.39
CA TYR A 136 -11.29 -1.76 -15.70
C TYR A 136 -12.40 -1.32 -16.65
N TRP A 137 -12.33 -0.07 -17.10
CA TRP A 137 -13.29 0.48 -18.06
C TRP A 137 -12.96 0.21 -19.54
N GLY A 138 -11.75 -0.31 -19.82
CA GLY A 138 -11.24 -0.52 -21.17
C GLY A 138 -10.19 0.51 -21.60
N MET A 139 -9.61 0.28 -22.78
CA MET A 139 -8.42 1.01 -23.29
C MET A 139 -8.54 2.55 -23.29
N ALA A 140 -9.73 3.09 -23.45
CA ALA A 140 -9.91 4.54 -23.56
C ALA A 140 -9.84 5.26 -22.21
N MET A 141 -10.26 4.61 -21.14
CA MET A 141 -10.36 5.21 -19.80
C MET A 141 -9.42 4.56 -18.76
N GLY A 142 -8.93 3.34 -19.05
CA GLY A 142 -8.03 2.59 -18.18
C GLY A 142 -8.71 1.99 -16.96
N TYR A 143 -7.93 1.87 -15.89
CA TYR A 143 -8.38 1.32 -14.62
C TYR A 143 -9.13 2.34 -13.76
N ILE A 144 -10.05 1.83 -12.95
CA ILE A 144 -10.62 2.57 -11.81
C ILE A 144 -9.56 2.50 -10.70
N ASN A 145 -9.00 3.65 -10.35
CA ASN A 145 -7.94 3.71 -9.33
C ASN A 145 -8.51 3.52 -7.92
N VAL A 146 -9.65 4.17 -7.63
CA VAL A 146 -10.41 3.98 -6.40
C VAL A 146 -11.90 3.86 -6.74
N LYS A 147 -12.53 2.81 -6.23
CA LYS A 147 -13.96 2.56 -6.31
C LYS A 147 -14.55 2.62 -4.91
N LEU A 148 -15.32 3.66 -4.65
CA LEU A 148 -16.08 3.84 -3.41
C LEU A 148 -17.55 3.95 -3.74
N GLU A 149 -18.34 2.97 -3.32
CA GLU A 149 -19.79 2.96 -3.52
C GLU A 149 -20.51 2.95 -2.18
N GLY A 150 -21.72 3.46 -2.18
CA GLY A 150 -22.50 3.47 -0.96
C GLY A 150 -23.89 4.06 -1.15
N MET A 151 -24.53 4.28 -0.03
CA MET A 151 -25.81 4.98 0.04
C MET A 151 -25.61 6.34 0.72
N THR A 152 -26.40 7.30 0.30
CA THR A 152 -26.48 8.62 0.92
C THR A 152 -27.92 8.91 1.34
N MET A 153 -28.10 9.88 2.21
CA MET A 153 -29.44 10.33 2.64
C MET A 153 -29.58 11.81 2.41
N LYS A 154 -30.61 12.20 1.66
CA LYS A 154 -30.98 13.59 1.44
C LYS A 154 -32.46 13.78 1.74
N ASP A 155 -32.77 14.73 2.60
CA ASP A 155 -34.17 15.03 2.99
C ASP A 155 -34.95 13.78 3.47
N SER A 156 -34.28 12.88 4.20
CA SER A 156 -34.80 11.59 4.66
C SER A 156 -35.09 10.57 3.53
N VAL A 157 -34.59 10.80 2.32
CA VAL A 157 -34.69 9.87 1.19
C VAL A 157 -33.31 9.25 0.93
N GLU A 158 -33.26 7.91 0.95
CA GLU A 158 -32.07 7.17 0.59
C GLU A 158 -31.82 7.24 -0.91
N GLY A 159 -30.56 7.40 -1.29
CA GLY A 159 -30.09 7.38 -2.67
C GLY A 159 -28.76 6.66 -2.76
N ASN A 160 -28.31 6.36 -3.97
CA ASN A 160 -27.00 5.76 -4.19
C ASN A 160 -25.94 6.85 -4.38
N ALA A 161 -24.70 6.50 -4.03
CA ALA A 161 -23.52 7.28 -4.34
C ALA A 161 -22.46 6.36 -4.95
N TYR A 162 -21.94 6.76 -6.12
CA TYR A 162 -20.98 6.00 -6.91
C TYR A 162 -19.76 6.86 -7.25
N TYR A 163 -18.60 6.46 -6.75
CA TYR A 163 -17.32 7.11 -7.04
C TYR A 163 -16.39 6.08 -7.64
N HIS A 164 -16.33 6.05 -8.98
CA HIS A 164 -15.35 5.28 -9.72
C HIS A 164 -14.30 6.26 -10.25
N ILE A 165 -13.27 6.47 -9.47
CA ILE A 165 -12.23 7.46 -9.78
C ILE A 165 -11.13 6.79 -10.58
N GLY A 166 -11.01 7.16 -11.83
CA GLY A 166 -10.05 6.60 -12.78
C GLY A 166 -9.69 7.58 -13.88
N GLY A 167 -8.74 7.20 -14.70
CA GLY A 167 -8.17 7.98 -15.78
C GLY A 167 -6.65 8.05 -15.67
N TYR A 168 -5.96 7.97 -16.82
CA TYR A 168 -4.50 7.85 -16.88
C TYR A 168 -3.85 8.76 -17.91
N ALA A 169 -4.61 9.42 -18.77
CA ALA A 169 -4.08 10.17 -19.92
C ALA A 169 -4.10 11.67 -19.70
N GLY A 170 -2.92 12.30 -19.74
CA GLY A 170 -2.77 13.75 -19.70
C GLY A 170 -3.45 14.41 -18.51
N ALA A 171 -4.37 15.35 -18.78
CA ALA A 171 -5.08 16.07 -17.73
C ALA A 171 -6.09 15.22 -16.92
N ASN A 172 -6.31 13.97 -17.31
CA ASN A 172 -7.21 13.06 -16.64
C ASN A 172 -6.50 12.06 -15.71
N GLN A 173 -5.19 12.24 -15.44
CA GLN A 173 -4.44 11.39 -14.54
C GLN A 173 -4.98 11.49 -13.10
N THR A 174 -5.45 10.36 -12.55
CA THR A 174 -6.02 10.27 -11.20
C THR A 174 -5.23 9.37 -10.25
N ALA A 175 -4.18 8.67 -10.74
CA ALA A 175 -3.25 8.00 -9.85
C ALA A 175 -2.41 9.03 -9.07
N ARG A 176 -2.09 8.74 -7.80
CA ARG A 176 -1.35 9.63 -6.90
C ARG A 176 -0.21 8.91 -6.22
N ASN A 177 0.99 9.52 -6.29
CA ASN A 177 2.17 9.06 -5.56
C ASN A 177 2.16 9.67 -4.17
N ILE A 178 2.19 8.82 -3.16
CA ILE A 178 2.12 9.18 -1.75
C ILE A 178 3.46 8.83 -1.10
N GLU A 179 4.03 9.76 -0.37
CA GLU A 179 5.24 9.54 0.44
C GLU A 179 4.96 9.99 1.88
N LEU A 180 5.19 9.09 2.83
CA LEU A 180 4.93 9.32 4.25
C LEU A 180 6.22 9.13 5.04
N ASP A 181 6.51 10.06 5.95
CA ASP A 181 7.59 9.92 6.91
C ASP A 181 7.20 8.90 7.99
N LEU A 182 8.08 7.95 8.30
CA LEU A 182 7.88 7.00 9.38
C LEU A 182 8.13 7.70 10.73
N PRO A 183 7.18 7.66 11.67
CA PRO A 183 7.35 8.30 12.99
C PRO A 183 8.47 7.64 13.81
N THR A 184 8.73 6.38 13.52
CA THR A 184 9.86 5.60 14.06
C THR A 184 10.50 4.85 12.93
N ASN A 185 11.84 4.92 12.84
CA ASN A 185 12.59 4.23 11.79
C ASN A 185 12.41 2.72 11.89
N LEU A 186 12.09 2.07 10.78
CA LEU A 186 12.07 0.62 10.67
C LEU A 186 13.49 0.09 10.44
N LYS A 187 13.79 -1.07 11.00
CA LYS A 187 15.12 -1.68 10.91
C LYS A 187 15.05 -3.15 10.51
N GLY A 188 15.89 -3.53 9.56
CA GLY A 188 15.92 -4.89 9.02
C GLY A 188 16.50 -5.95 9.98
N LEU A 189 17.30 -5.58 10.97
CA LEU A 189 17.89 -6.55 11.91
C LEU A 189 17.21 -6.52 13.27
N ILE A 190 17.43 -5.47 14.04
CA ILE A 190 16.91 -5.35 15.41
C ILE A 190 16.26 -3.97 15.56
N GLY A 191 15.02 -3.93 16.03
CA GLY A 191 14.32 -2.68 16.30
C GLY A 191 12.85 -2.72 15.99
N GLN A 192 12.29 -1.57 15.62
CA GLN A 192 10.91 -1.47 15.15
C GLN A 192 10.79 -2.08 13.76
N ASN A 193 9.91 -3.07 13.61
CA ASN A 193 9.75 -3.84 12.37
C ASN A 193 8.32 -3.80 11.83
N THR A 194 7.46 -3.01 12.45
CA THR A 194 6.07 -2.86 12.01
C THR A 194 5.71 -1.40 11.81
N ALA A 195 4.95 -1.10 10.78
CA ALA A 195 4.33 0.20 10.56
C ALA A 195 2.87 0.03 10.17
N THR A 196 2.01 0.92 10.65
CA THR A 196 0.61 0.95 10.26
C THR A 196 0.34 2.21 9.45
N ILE A 197 -0.08 2.02 8.20
CA ILE A 197 -0.63 3.07 7.35
C ILE A 197 -2.12 3.13 7.65
N LYS A 198 -2.59 4.25 8.14
CA LYS A 198 -4.01 4.53 8.35
C LYS A 198 -4.59 5.17 7.11
N MET A 199 -5.65 4.58 6.53
CA MET A 199 -6.42 5.13 5.43
C MET A 199 -7.75 5.65 5.95
N ASP A 200 -7.88 6.96 6.17
CA ASP A 200 -9.13 7.59 6.59
C ASP A 200 -10.03 7.89 5.37
N VAL A 201 -11.08 7.12 5.21
CA VAL A 201 -12.01 7.22 4.08
C VAL A 201 -12.86 8.50 4.13
N ASP A 202 -13.05 9.15 5.28
CA ASP A 202 -13.73 10.44 5.35
C ASP A 202 -12.97 11.53 4.58
N GLN A 203 -11.64 11.45 4.52
CA GLN A 203 -10.79 12.40 3.79
C GLN A 203 -11.02 12.37 2.27
N PHE A 204 -11.52 11.27 1.71
CA PHE A 204 -11.96 11.21 0.32
C PHE A 204 -12.94 12.34 -0.04
N PHE A 205 -13.76 12.77 0.92
CA PHE A 205 -14.74 13.83 0.74
C PHE A 205 -14.28 15.19 1.26
N HIS A 206 -13.07 15.31 1.83
CA HIS A 206 -12.76 16.47 2.65
C HIS A 206 -11.64 17.35 2.11
N SER A 207 -10.44 16.84 1.93
CA SER A 207 -9.26 17.70 1.75
C SER A 207 -8.33 17.20 0.65
N PRO A 208 -7.78 18.10 -0.19
CA PRO A 208 -7.95 19.55 -0.21
C PRO A 208 -9.28 20.01 -0.83
N ASN A 209 -9.99 19.14 -1.54
CA ASN A 209 -11.20 19.47 -2.28
C ASN A 209 -12.45 18.94 -1.56
N PRO A 210 -13.18 19.80 -0.86
CA PRO A 210 -14.36 19.37 -0.14
C PRO A 210 -15.51 19.00 -1.08
N ILE A 211 -15.94 17.74 -1.03
CA ILE A 211 -17.01 17.16 -1.84
C ILE A 211 -18.30 17.09 -1.01
N SER A 212 -19.40 17.59 -1.54
CA SER A 212 -20.72 17.32 -0.96
C SER A 212 -21.39 16.18 -1.72
N ILE A 213 -21.73 15.12 -1.04
CA ILE A 213 -22.43 13.96 -1.61
C ILE A 213 -23.81 14.37 -2.11
N ALA A 214 -24.45 15.34 -1.48
CA ALA A 214 -25.77 15.84 -1.88
C ALA A 214 -25.79 16.44 -3.31
N THR A 215 -24.64 16.91 -3.81
CA THR A 215 -24.51 17.52 -5.14
C THR A 215 -23.64 16.74 -6.11
N THR A 216 -22.76 15.88 -5.59
CA THR A 216 -21.76 15.12 -6.36
C THR A 216 -21.77 13.67 -5.86
N ASN A 217 -22.82 12.93 -6.18
CA ASN A 217 -22.99 11.55 -5.73
C ASN A 217 -22.81 10.51 -6.85
N ASP A 218 -22.49 10.93 -8.07
CA ASP A 218 -22.26 10.03 -9.19
C ASP A 218 -21.10 10.51 -10.05
N VAL A 219 -19.95 9.83 -9.92
CA VAL A 219 -18.72 10.09 -10.68
C VAL A 219 -18.20 8.74 -11.18
N GLN A 220 -18.59 8.36 -12.39
CA GLN A 220 -18.26 7.08 -13.01
C GLN A 220 -17.60 7.25 -14.38
N THR A 221 -16.81 8.31 -14.54
CA THR A 221 -16.09 8.61 -15.78
C THR A 221 -14.83 9.41 -15.50
N THR A 222 -13.89 9.41 -16.44
CA THR A 222 -12.72 10.27 -16.39
C THR A 222 -13.10 11.76 -16.57
N GLY A 223 -12.31 12.66 -16.05
CA GLY A 223 -12.50 14.09 -16.25
C GLY A 223 -12.19 14.95 -15.02
N PRO A 224 -12.44 16.25 -15.09
CA PRO A 224 -12.02 17.20 -14.06
C PRO A 224 -12.54 16.88 -12.65
N THR A 225 -13.76 16.36 -12.52
CA THR A 225 -14.33 15.99 -11.21
C THR A 225 -13.59 14.79 -10.61
N ALA A 226 -13.27 13.76 -11.43
CA ALA A 226 -12.49 12.62 -10.97
C ALA A 226 -11.07 13.04 -10.56
N VAL A 227 -10.44 13.94 -11.33
CA VAL A 227 -9.12 14.50 -10.99
C VAL A 227 -9.17 15.27 -9.68
N MET A 228 -10.15 16.16 -9.51
CA MET A 228 -10.34 16.94 -8.29
C MET A 228 -10.53 16.02 -7.05
N ILE A 229 -11.31 14.95 -7.17
CA ILE A 229 -11.49 13.98 -6.08
C ILE A 229 -10.18 13.24 -5.81
N SER A 230 -9.44 12.85 -6.84
CA SER A 230 -8.18 12.13 -6.66
C SER A 230 -7.09 12.93 -5.94
N GLU A 231 -7.15 14.26 -5.97
CA GLU A 231 -6.25 15.12 -5.19
C GLU A 231 -6.46 14.96 -3.67
N ASN A 232 -7.62 14.45 -3.24
CA ASN A 232 -7.87 14.15 -1.84
C ASN A 232 -7.16 12.87 -1.36
N PHE A 233 -6.65 12.03 -2.27
CA PHE A 233 -6.00 10.77 -1.88
C PHE A 233 -4.78 11.00 -0.99
N ASP A 234 -4.02 12.08 -1.21
CA ASP A 234 -2.84 12.38 -0.39
C ASP A 234 -3.19 12.56 1.09
N SER A 235 -4.36 13.15 1.39
CA SER A 235 -4.80 13.40 2.76
C SER A 235 -5.49 12.20 3.42
N MET A 236 -5.75 11.12 2.67
CA MET A 236 -6.36 9.91 3.22
C MET A 236 -5.38 9.07 4.04
N PHE A 237 -4.06 9.27 3.89
CA PHE A 237 -3.06 8.38 4.45
C PHE A 237 -2.16 9.07 5.48
N GLU A 238 -1.94 8.38 6.58
CA GLU A 238 -0.93 8.71 7.60
C GLU A 238 -0.26 7.45 8.13
N VAL A 239 0.94 7.56 8.73
CA VAL A 239 1.65 6.44 9.36
C VAL A 239 1.69 6.63 10.88
N GLU A 240 1.46 5.53 11.60
CA GLU A 240 1.58 5.45 13.06
C GLU A 240 2.73 4.51 13.47
#